data_cf73e5ee06ce0f97dad6b0ffe2347424
#
_entry.id   cf73e5ee06ce0f97dad6b0ffe2347424
#
_cell.length_a   1.000
_cell.length_b   1.000
_cell.length_c   1.000
_cell.angle_alpha   90.00
_cell.angle_beta   90.00
_cell.angle_gamma   90.00
#
_symmetry.space_group_name_H-M   'P 1'
#
loop_
_entity.id
_entity.type
_entity.pdbx_description
1 polymer ?
#
loop_
_entity_poly.entity_id
_entity_poly.type
_entity_poly.pdbx_seq_one_letter_code
_entity_poly.pdbx_strand_id
1 'polypeptide(L)'
;MFELYEKGTGQYLGQISEKEMKFLNDHLEEEGIGDDDYYISRPVLEMLKENDAPAGLASLIENAMGSNDDVEIRFKKVEGFM
;
A
#
# COMPACT_ATOMS: atom_id res chain seq x y z
N MET A 1 -8.81 -8.86 4.64
CA MET A 1 -7.55 -8.32 5.13
C MET A 1 -6.42 -8.62 4.16
N PHE A 2 -5.49 -7.73 4.04
CA PHE A 2 -4.40 -7.89 3.09
C PHE A 2 -3.07 -7.70 3.78
N GLU A 3 -2.11 -8.54 3.39
CA GLU A 3 -0.73 -8.39 3.86
C GLU A 3 0.07 -7.68 2.78
N LEU A 4 0.91 -6.77 3.20
CA LEU A 4 1.72 -5.99 2.28
C LEU A 4 3.18 -6.36 2.43
N TYR A 5 3.85 -6.51 1.29
CA TYR A 5 5.26 -6.85 1.24
C TYR A 5 5.97 -5.90 0.29
N GLU A 6 7.22 -5.61 0.58
CA GLU A 6 8.03 -4.86 -0.36
C GLU A 6 8.45 -5.79 -1.48
N LYS A 7 8.16 -5.40 -2.72
CA LYS A 7 8.35 -6.29 -3.85
C LYS A 7 9.83 -6.61 -4.07
N GLY A 8 10.69 -5.63 -3.90
CA GLY A 8 12.10 -5.81 -4.20
C GLY A 8 12.81 -6.77 -3.26
N THR A 9 12.46 -6.73 -1.97
CA THR A 9 13.15 -7.54 -0.96
C THR A 9 12.28 -8.65 -0.40
N GLY A 10 10.97 -8.56 -0.61
CA GLY A 10 10.04 -9.51 0.00
C GLY A 10 9.78 -9.23 1.47
N GLN A 11 10.22 -8.10 1.96
CA GLN A 11 10.06 -7.78 3.37
C GLN A 11 8.59 -7.54 3.71
N TYR A 12 8.15 -8.12 4.81
CA TYR A 12 6.77 -7.93 5.27
C TYR A 12 6.62 -6.52 5.83
N LEU A 13 5.59 -5.82 5.35
CA LEU A 13 5.38 -4.44 5.74
C LEU A 13 4.26 -4.27 6.75
N GLY A 14 3.26 -5.14 6.71
CA GLY A 14 2.14 -5.02 7.61
C GLY A 14 0.86 -5.51 6.97
N GLN A 15 -0.24 -5.29 7.67
CA GLN A 15 -1.56 -5.68 7.19
C GLN A 15 -2.45 -4.47 7.10
N ILE A 16 -3.36 -4.49 6.14
CA ILE A 16 -4.37 -3.45 6.03
C ILE A 16 -5.74 -4.11 5.90
N SER A 17 -6.77 -3.35 6.25
CA SER A 17 -8.14 -3.81 6.15
C SER A 17 -8.62 -3.72 4.71
N GLU A 18 -9.79 -4.31 4.47
CA GLU A 18 -10.39 -4.21 3.15
C GLU A 18 -10.78 -2.79 2.81
N LYS A 19 -11.16 -2.00 3.80
CA LYS A 19 -11.47 -0.61 3.56
C LYS A 19 -10.23 0.16 3.11
N GLU A 20 -9.11 -0.11 3.74
CA GLU A 20 -7.86 0.54 3.36
C GLU A 20 -7.44 0.10 1.97
N MET A 21 -7.62 -1.17 1.66
CA MET A 21 -7.29 -1.65 0.33
C MET A 21 -8.19 -1.02 -0.72
N LYS A 22 -9.47 -0.85 -0.39
CA LYS A 22 -10.38 -0.19 -1.31
C LYS A 22 -9.96 1.25 -1.54
N PHE A 23 -9.51 1.93 -0.50
CA PHE A 23 -9.01 3.29 -0.64
C PHE A 23 -7.86 3.33 -1.64
N LEU A 24 -6.92 2.40 -1.51
CA LEU A 24 -5.81 2.33 -2.45
C LEU A 24 -6.29 2.06 -3.86
N ASN A 25 -7.19 1.11 -4.03
CA ASN A 25 -7.72 0.79 -5.35
C ASN A 25 -8.40 2.00 -5.98
N ASP A 26 -9.16 2.74 -5.19
CA ASP A 26 -9.89 3.87 -5.71
C ASP A 26 -8.96 4.99 -6.18
N HIS A 27 -7.83 5.15 -5.51
CA HIS A 27 -6.93 6.26 -5.80
C HIS A 27 -5.76 5.86 -6.70
N LEU A 28 -5.47 4.59 -6.81
CA LEU A 28 -4.31 4.12 -7.56
C LEU A 28 -4.68 3.20 -8.71
N GLU A 29 -5.94 3.16 -9.09
CA GLU A 29 -6.34 2.17 -10.06
C GLU A 29 -5.65 2.40 -11.40
N GLU A 30 -5.28 3.63 -11.72
CA GLU A 30 -4.56 3.89 -12.95
C GLU A 30 -3.08 3.62 -12.81
N GLU A 31 -2.61 3.54 -11.58
CA GLU A 31 -1.20 3.28 -11.32
C GLU A 31 -0.94 1.81 -11.10
N GLY A 32 -1.97 1.05 -10.92
CA GLY A 32 -1.82 -0.37 -10.70
C GLY A 32 -1.50 -1.04 -12.01
N ILE A 33 -0.34 -1.62 -12.08
CA ILE A 33 0.10 -2.21 -13.30
C ILE A 33 0.01 -3.70 -13.30
N GLY A 34 -0.21 -4.27 -12.20
CA GLY A 34 -0.31 -5.69 -12.14
C GLY A 34 -1.53 -6.04 -11.37
N ASP A 35 -1.67 -7.30 -11.11
CA ASP A 35 -2.80 -7.75 -10.35
C ASP A 35 -2.59 -7.54 -8.87
N ASP A 36 -1.33 -7.58 -8.44
CA ASP A 36 -1.02 -7.63 -7.03
C ASP A 36 -0.02 -6.57 -6.58
N ASP A 37 0.38 -5.68 -7.47
CA ASP A 37 1.46 -4.75 -7.17
C ASP A 37 1.00 -3.31 -7.29
N TYR A 38 1.53 -2.47 -6.42
CA TYR A 38 1.35 -1.03 -6.52
C TYR A 38 2.70 -0.36 -6.42
N TYR A 39 2.90 0.64 -7.26
CA TYR A 39 4.08 1.49 -7.20
C TYR A 39 3.66 2.81 -6.59
N ILE A 40 4.27 3.18 -5.48
CA ILE A 40 3.90 4.38 -4.76
C ILE A 40 5.11 5.29 -4.65
N SER A 41 5.02 6.46 -5.27
CA SER A 41 6.07 7.45 -5.16
C SER A 41 5.72 8.44 -4.05
N ARG A 42 6.68 9.29 -3.72
CA ARG A 42 6.45 10.29 -2.68
C ARG A 42 5.28 11.22 -3.02
N PRO A 43 5.18 11.73 -4.26
CA PRO A 43 4.01 12.54 -4.62
C PRO A 43 2.70 11.77 -4.48
N VAL A 44 2.70 10.48 -4.80
CA VAL A 44 1.50 9.69 -4.66
C VAL A 44 1.12 9.57 -3.19
N LEU A 45 2.11 9.34 -2.32
CA LEU A 45 1.83 9.28 -0.89
C LEU A 45 1.22 10.59 -0.40
N GLU A 46 1.75 11.72 -0.85
CA GLU A 46 1.20 13.00 -0.45
C GLU A 46 -0.24 13.16 -0.94
N MET A 47 -0.51 12.71 -2.15
CA MET A 47 -1.87 12.75 -2.67
C MET A 47 -2.82 11.91 -1.82
N LEU A 48 -2.38 10.74 -1.40
CA LEU A 48 -3.19 9.90 -0.55
C LEU A 48 -3.49 10.58 0.77
N LYS A 49 -2.49 11.22 1.36
CA LYS A 49 -2.68 11.93 2.62
C LYS A 49 -3.67 13.08 2.46
N GLU A 50 -3.60 13.79 1.34
CA GLU A 50 -4.51 14.89 1.09
C GLU A 50 -5.94 14.43 0.87
N ASN A 51 -6.11 13.18 0.51
CA ASN A 51 -7.43 12.61 0.32
C ASN A 51 -7.91 11.83 1.55
N ASP A 52 -7.37 12.18 2.71
CA ASP A 52 -7.82 11.60 3.98
C ASP A 52 -7.52 10.12 4.10
N ALA A 53 -6.36 9.70 3.65
CA ALA A 53 -5.96 8.31 3.80
C ALA A 53 -6.02 7.92 5.28
N PRO A 54 -6.46 6.70 5.58
CA PRO A 54 -6.42 6.24 6.96
C PRO A 54 -5.02 6.36 7.53
N ALA A 55 -4.93 6.84 8.77
CA ALA A 55 -3.62 7.12 9.37
C ALA A 55 -2.72 5.89 9.38
N GLY A 56 -3.30 4.73 9.68
CA GLY A 56 -2.50 3.51 9.70
C GLY A 56 -1.94 3.16 8.35
N LEU A 57 -2.73 3.37 7.29
CA LEU A 57 -2.29 3.08 5.94
C LEU A 57 -1.17 4.04 5.53
N ALA A 58 -1.36 5.33 5.78
CA ALA A 58 -0.35 6.31 5.42
C ALA A 58 0.96 6.04 6.14
N SER A 59 0.89 5.73 7.43
CA SER A 59 2.07 5.43 8.21
C SER A 59 2.79 4.18 7.71
N LEU A 60 2.03 3.17 7.33
CA LEU A 60 2.61 1.94 6.84
C LEU A 60 3.39 2.19 5.56
N ILE A 61 2.78 2.95 4.65
CA ILE A 61 3.44 3.25 3.38
C ILE A 61 4.66 4.11 3.61
N GLU A 62 4.55 5.09 4.48
CA GLU A 62 5.66 5.99 4.76
C GLU A 62 6.83 5.23 5.37
N ASN A 63 6.54 4.31 6.29
CA ASN A 63 7.58 3.48 6.88
C ASN A 63 8.22 2.56 5.85
N ALA A 64 7.42 2.03 4.95
CA ALA A 64 7.94 1.16 3.90
C ALA A 64 8.87 1.93 2.97
N MET A 65 8.52 3.18 2.71
CA MET A 65 9.33 4.02 1.83
C MET A 65 10.66 4.39 2.47
N GLY A 66 10.64 4.61 3.77
CA GLY A 66 11.85 4.99 4.49
C GLY A 66 12.43 6.27 3.95
N SER A 67 13.70 6.24 3.62
CA SER A 67 14.37 7.41 3.06
C SER A 67 14.35 7.42 1.54
N ASN A 68 13.74 6.43 0.93
CA ASN A 68 13.62 6.38 -0.52
C ASN A 68 12.48 7.24 -1.00
N ASP A 69 12.48 7.52 -2.31
CA ASP A 69 11.44 8.34 -2.89
C ASP A 69 10.26 7.55 -3.40
N ASP A 70 10.34 6.23 -3.37
CA ASP A 70 9.28 5.39 -3.85
C ASP A 70 9.37 4.01 -3.22
N VAL A 71 8.33 3.23 -3.42
CA VAL A 71 8.31 1.86 -2.97
C VAL A 71 7.35 1.08 -3.86
N GLU A 72 7.72 -0.15 -4.18
CA GLU A 72 6.81 -1.07 -4.84
C GLU A 72 6.26 -2.03 -3.79
N ILE A 73 4.95 -2.12 -3.70
CA ILE A 73 4.29 -2.93 -2.70
C ILE A 73 3.52 -4.04 -3.38
N ARG A 74 3.75 -5.25 -2.92
CA ARG A 74 2.94 -6.39 -3.33
C ARG A 74 1.97 -6.70 -2.21
N PHE A 75 0.71 -6.90 -2.55
CA PHE A 75 -0.26 -7.25 -1.53
C PHE A 75 -0.80 -8.64 -1.76
N LYS A 76 -1.16 -9.29 -0.68
CA LYS A 76 -1.67 -10.64 -0.70
C LYS A 76 -2.93 -10.70 0.14
N LYS A 77 -4.01 -11.19 -0.46
CA LYS A 77 -5.24 -11.32 0.28
C LYS A 77 -5.14 -12.48 1.26
N VAL A 78 -5.48 -12.22 2.50
CA VAL A 78 -5.49 -13.22 3.54
C VAL A 78 -6.91 -13.49 3.93
N GLU A 79 -7.35 -14.72 3.81
CA GLU A 79 -8.68 -15.09 4.23
C GLU A 79 -8.57 -15.65 5.61
N GLY A 80 -8.78 -14.79 6.55
CA GLY A 80 -8.65 -15.23 7.91
C GLY A 80 -9.92 -15.85 8.33
N PHE A 81 -9.89 -17.01 8.82
CA PHE A 81 -11.03 -17.53 9.51
C PHE A 81 -10.59 -18.79 10.14
N MET A 82 -11.30 -19.15 10.78
CA MET A 82 -10.95 -20.20 11.34
C MET A 82 -11.69 -21.00 11.49
#